data_22971ebc0402f7b8922b6e9cd1f1dc70
#
_entry.id   22971ebc0402f7b8922b6e9cd1f1dc70
#
_cell.length_a   1.000
_cell.length_b   1.000
_cell.length_c   1.000
_cell.angle_alpha   90.00
_cell.angle_beta   90.00
_cell.angle_gamma   90.00
#
_symmetry.space_group_name_H-M   'P 1'
#
loop_
_entity.id
_entity.type
_entity.pdbx_description
1 polymer ?
#
loop_
_entity_poly.entity_id
_entity_poly.type
_entity_poly.pdbx_seq_one_letter_code
_entity_poly.pdbx_strand_id
1 'polypeptide(L)'
;MDEATVLNMNYARLFGGNVGLQLKENTATINNTIIHTFQNAGIYGIAANLTANNLVMNNCGEADLAIAAGGTYDLNYSTIANYWSLNSSLPALGIFATDVYEDDDEKISGTPILKVRNSIIYGDIPDMIAFKKSDNGSFSPTIDNSILKQVATTGFTITGQNILKDDPKFQNYFTQKMNLRVKTGSAAIGKGIASQVVILNDIVGKSRGNSPTLGAYQF
;
A
#
# COMPACT_ATOMS: atom_id res chain seq x y z
N MET A 1 -8.13 13.29 27.01
CA MET A 1 -7.06 13.11 25.99
C MET A 1 -6.79 11.62 26.00
N ASP A 2 -7.26 10.91 25.01
CA ASP A 2 -6.92 9.50 24.86
C ASP A 2 -5.42 9.42 24.51
N GLU A 3 -4.69 8.56 25.25
CA GLU A 3 -3.28 8.33 24.96
C GLU A 3 -3.16 7.78 23.53
N ALA A 4 -2.20 8.26 22.76
CA ALA A 4 -1.95 7.78 21.40
C ALA A 4 -1.72 6.26 21.43
N THR A 5 -2.66 5.52 20.88
CA THR A 5 -2.59 4.05 20.87
C THR A 5 -1.53 3.60 19.88
N VAL A 6 -0.68 2.67 20.31
CA VAL A 6 0.34 2.03 19.46
C VAL A 6 -0.10 0.61 19.13
N LEU A 7 -0.26 0.33 17.84
CA LEU A 7 -0.56 -1.00 17.32
C LEU A 7 0.71 -1.67 16.80
N ASN A 8 0.99 -2.89 17.26
CA ASN A 8 2.01 -3.75 16.66
C ASN A 8 1.36 -5.03 16.13
N MET A 9 1.46 -5.26 14.83
CA MET A 9 0.88 -6.44 14.18
C MET A 9 1.96 -7.19 13.40
N ASN A 10 2.02 -8.50 13.59
CA ASN A 10 2.98 -9.35 12.91
C ASN A 10 2.39 -10.73 12.62
N TYR A 11 2.63 -11.26 11.43
CA TYR A 11 2.12 -12.55 10.96
C TYR A 11 0.60 -12.70 11.10
N ALA A 12 -0.13 -11.61 10.81
CA ALA A 12 -1.59 -11.61 10.84
C ALA A 12 -2.18 -11.73 9.43
N ARG A 13 -3.43 -12.18 9.38
CA ARG A 13 -4.26 -12.12 8.18
C ARG A 13 -5.63 -11.58 8.52
N LEU A 14 -6.01 -10.48 7.89
CA LEU A 14 -7.31 -9.85 8.02
C LEU A 14 -8.05 -9.93 6.68
N PHE A 15 -9.32 -10.29 6.72
CA PHE A 15 -10.13 -10.34 5.50
C PHE A 15 -11.63 -10.26 5.81
N GLY A 16 -12.37 -9.73 4.85
CA GLY A 16 -13.83 -9.62 4.93
C GLY A 16 -14.33 -8.48 5.81
N GLY A 17 -15.46 -7.91 5.45
CA GLY A 17 -16.05 -6.78 6.15
C GLY A 17 -15.92 -5.47 5.36
N ASN A 18 -16.14 -4.36 6.04
CA ASN A 18 -16.17 -3.04 5.41
C ASN A 18 -14.76 -2.42 5.34
N VAL A 19 -14.10 -2.24 6.47
CA VAL A 19 -12.74 -1.75 6.61
C VAL A 19 -11.94 -2.74 7.47
N GLY A 20 -10.72 -3.09 7.04
CA GLY A 20 -9.89 -4.07 7.73
C GLY A 20 -9.26 -3.51 8.99
N LEU A 21 -8.66 -2.36 8.89
CA LEU A 21 -8.02 -1.65 10.00
C LEU A 21 -8.25 -0.15 9.84
N GLN A 22 -8.84 0.47 10.86
CA GLN A 22 -8.96 1.93 10.93
C GLN A 22 -7.97 2.46 11.97
N LEU A 23 -7.15 3.42 11.54
CA LEU A 23 -6.17 4.12 12.35
C LEU A 23 -6.53 5.61 12.34
N LYS A 24 -6.85 6.18 13.49
CA LYS A 24 -7.14 7.61 13.63
C LYS A 24 -6.19 8.19 14.67
N GLU A 25 -5.28 9.07 14.19
CA GLU A 25 -4.24 9.70 15.02
C GLU A 25 -3.33 8.69 15.80
N ASN A 26 -3.31 7.45 15.34
CA ASN A 26 -2.59 6.35 15.97
C ASN A 26 -1.28 6.02 15.25
N THR A 27 -0.41 5.34 15.96
CA THR A 27 0.83 4.80 15.38
C THR A 27 0.71 3.28 15.22
N ALA A 28 1.03 2.77 14.05
CA ALA A 28 1.01 1.34 13.76
C ALA A 28 2.32 0.85 13.15
N THR A 29 2.77 -0.32 13.59
CA THR A 29 3.83 -1.09 12.95
C THR A 29 3.26 -2.43 12.50
N ILE A 30 3.26 -2.67 11.20
CA ILE A 30 2.67 -3.88 10.60
C ILE A 30 3.75 -4.62 9.81
N ASN A 31 4.05 -5.85 10.22
CA ASN A 31 5.03 -6.68 9.55
C ASN A 31 4.43 -8.02 9.13
N ASN A 32 4.92 -8.58 8.01
CA ASN A 32 4.59 -9.94 7.57
C ASN A 32 3.09 -10.26 7.58
N THR A 33 2.25 -9.30 7.18
CA THR A 33 0.80 -9.34 7.35
C THR A 33 0.09 -9.26 6.00
N ILE A 34 -1.06 -9.94 5.89
CA ILE A 34 -1.91 -9.94 4.71
C ILE A 34 -3.26 -9.33 5.07
N ILE A 35 -3.68 -8.30 4.34
CA ILE A 35 -4.97 -7.61 4.51
C ILE A 35 -5.68 -7.59 3.17
N HIS A 36 -6.87 -8.20 3.09
CA HIS A 36 -7.53 -8.34 1.78
C HIS A 36 -9.04 -8.47 1.83
N THR A 37 -9.68 -8.21 0.69
CA THR A 37 -11.11 -8.47 0.45
C THR A 37 -12.01 -7.73 1.42
N PHE A 38 -11.80 -6.44 1.55
CA PHE A 38 -12.70 -5.53 2.28
C PHE A 38 -13.54 -4.73 1.28
N GLN A 39 -14.79 -4.43 1.67
CA GLN A 39 -15.71 -3.72 0.78
C GLN A 39 -15.22 -2.30 0.47
N ASN A 40 -14.69 -1.58 1.44
CA ASN A 40 -14.17 -0.24 1.26
C ASN A 40 -12.64 -0.25 1.26
N ALA A 41 -11.99 -0.34 2.41
CA ALA A 41 -10.54 -0.23 2.51
C ALA A 41 -9.90 -1.36 3.32
N GLY A 42 -8.71 -1.79 2.92
CA GLY A 42 -7.90 -2.70 3.72
C GLY A 42 -7.35 -2.00 4.97
N ILE A 43 -6.72 -0.85 4.79
CA ILE A 43 -6.33 0.07 5.87
C ILE A 43 -6.92 1.45 5.56
N TYR A 44 -7.55 2.06 6.55
CA TYR A 44 -7.97 3.46 6.51
C TYR A 44 -7.25 4.24 7.60
N GLY A 45 -6.31 5.09 7.20
CA GLY A 45 -5.53 5.93 8.09
C GLY A 45 -6.01 7.39 8.05
N ILE A 46 -6.32 7.97 9.20
CA ILE A 46 -6.75 9.36 9.39
C ILE A 46 -5.70 10.02 10.28
N ALA A 47 -4.89 10.92 9.73
CA ALA A 47 -3.79 11.57 10.44
C ALA A 47 -2.88 10.57 11.21
N ALA A 48 -2.70 9.36 10.68
CA ALA A 48 -2.05 8.25 11.35
C ALA A 48 -0.59 8.07 10.93
N ASN A 49 0.18 7.32 11.73
CA ASN A 49 1.54 6.96 11.36
C ASN A 49 1.63 5.43 11.20
N LEU A 50 1.98 4.99 9.99
CA LEU A 50 2.10 3.58 9.63
C LEU A 50 3.51 3.26 9.15
N THR A 51 4.16 2.30 9.78
CA THR A 51 5.35 1.65 9.25
C THR A 51 5.02 0.21 8.91
N ALA A 52 5.25 -0.19 7.66
CA ALA A 52 4.93 -1.55 7.22
C ALA A 52 6.07 -2.18 6.43
N ASN A 53 6.39 -3.44 6.77
CA ASN A 53 7.35 -4.26 6.05
C ASN A 53 6.73 -5.60 5.69
N ASN A 54 6.98 -6.09 4.47
CA ASN A 54 6.37 -7.33 3.98
C ASN A 54 4.83 -7.32 4.12
N LEU A 55 4.20 -6.20 3.88
CA LEU A 55 2.74 -6.09 3.89
C LEU A 55 2.18 -6.49 2.53
N VAL A 56 1.19 -7.38 2.53
CA VAL A 56 0.38 -7.70 1.36
C VAL A 56 -0.99 -7.11 1.55
N MET A 57 -1.41 -6.26 0.62
CA MET A 57 -2.77 -5.73 0.56
C MET A 57 -3.36 -6.02 -0.80
N ASN A 58 -4.62 -6.45 -0.83
CA ASN A 58 -5.24 -6.73 -2.12
C ASN A 58 -6.77 -6.79 -2.08
N ASN A 59 -7.36 -6.49 -3.22
CA ASN A 59 -8.77 -6.67 -3.49
C ASN A 59 -9.68 -5.98 -2.47
N CYS A 60 -9.51 -4.69 -2.27
CA CYS A 60 -10.43 -3.84 -1.52
C CYS A 60 -11.18 -2.92 -2.50
N GLY A 61 -12.46 -2.72 -2.25
CA GLY A 61 -13.35 -2.10 -3.23
C GLY A 61 -13.02 -0.64 -3.53
N GLU A 62 -12.78 0.18 -2.54
CA GLU A 62 -12.39 1.57 -2.74
C GLU A 62 -10.88 1.71 -2.91
N ALA A 63 -10.11 1.24 -1.93
CA ALA A 63 -8.65 1.23 -1.98
C ALA A 63 -8.07 0.15 -1.06
N ASP A 64 -6.92 -0.40 -1.42
CA ASP A 64 -6.18 -1.23 -0.48
C ASP A 64 -5.71 -0.40 0.73
N LEU A 65 -5.11 0.78 0.48
CA LEU A 65 -4.73 1.77 1.49
C LEU A 65 -5.44 3.10 1.23
N ALA A 66 -6.32 3.52 2.12
CA ALA A 66 -6.92 4.84 2.13
C ALA A 66 -6.26 5.72 3.19
N ILE A 67 -5.88 6.95 2.81
CA ILE A 67 -5.19 7.92 3.65
C ILE A 67 -5.99 9.22 3.67
N ALA A 68 -6.29 9.75 4.84
CA ALA A 68 -6.96 11.03 5.01
C ALA A 68 -6.23 11.93 6.01
N ALA A 69 -6.26 13.24 5.75
CA ALA A 69 -5.88 14.29 6.70
C ALA A 69 -4.44 14.20 7.23
N GLY A 70 -3.48 13.80 6.38
CA GLY A 70 -2.07 13.79 6.77
C GLY A 70 -1.58 12.45 7.34
N GLY A 71 -0.60 12.55 8.25
CA GLY A 71 0.12 11.40 8.79
C GLY A 71 1.29 10.93 7.92
N THR A 72 2.02 9.93 8.41
CA THR A 72 3.21 9.38 7.74
C THR A 72 3.03 7.89 7.49
N TYR A 73 3.20 7.47 6.24
CA TYR A 73 3.05 6.09 5.79
C TYR A 73 4.34 5.65 5.12
N ASP A 74 5.02 4.70 5.73
CA ASP A 74 6.31 4.16 5.27
C ASP A 74 6.18 2.67 4.96
N LEU A 75 6.19 2.33 3.66
CA LEU A 75 6.00 0.97 3.17
C LEU A 75 7.30 0.45 2.55
N ASN A 76 7.77 -0.71 2.99
CA ASN A 76 8.97 -1.34 2.47
C ASN A 76 8.73 -2.82 2.17
N TYR A 77 9.18 -3.30 1.03
CA TYR A 77 8.92 -4.66 0.55
C TYR A 77 7.43 -5.05 0.63
N SER A 78 6.54 -4.13 0.27
CA SER A 78 5.10 -4.37 0.30
C SER A 78 4.57 -4.71 -1.09
N THR A 79 3.49 -5.48 -1.13
CA THR A 79 2.73 -5.77 -2.36
C THR A 79 1.31 -5.27 -2.19
N ILE A 80 0.96 -4.23 -2.93
CA ILE A 80 -0.39 -3.66 -3.01
C ILE A 80 -0.93 -4.01 -4.39
N ALA A 81 -1.94 -4.89 -4.45
CA ALA A 81 -2.35 -5.51 -5.71
C ALA A 81 -3.87 -5.58 -5.84
N ASN A 82 -4.49 -4.50 -6.32
CA ASN A 82 -5.94 -4.43 -6.36
C ASN A 82 -6.52 -4.90 -7.71
N TYR A 83 -7.24 -6.02 -7.64
CA TYR A 83 -8.00 -6.65 -8.73
C TYR A 83 -9.45 -6.87 -8.30
N TRP A 84 -10.03 -5.90 -7.59
CA TRP A 84 -11.39 -5.96 -7.08
C TRP A 84 -12.41 -6.06 -8.22
N SER A 85 -13.26 -7.06 -8.17
CA SER A 85 -14.28 -7.32 -9.20
C SER A 85 -15.68 -7.60 -8.66
N LEU A 86 -15.87 -7.53 -7.35
CA LEU A 86 -17.16 -7.84 -6.72
C LEU A 86 -18.17 -6.70 -6.86
N ASN A 87 -17.72 -5.47 -7.03
CA ASN A 87 -18.55 -4.30 -7.27
C ASN A 87 -17.83 -3.34 -8.20
N SER A 88 -18.25 -3.26 -9.45
CA SER A 88 -17.63 -2.45 -10.50
C SER A 88 -17.85 -0.94 -10.33
N SER A 89 -18.71 -0.50 -9.41
CA SER A 89 -18.92 0.92 -9.11
C SER A 89 -17.83 1.51 -8.20
N LEU A 90 -17.03 0.66 -7.58
CA LEU A 90 -15.92 1.07 -6.71
C LEU A 90 -14.61 1.18 -7.51
N PRO A 91 -13.74 2.15 -7.20
CA PRO A 91 -12.58 2.48 -8.04
C PRO A 91 -11.45 1.45 -7.99
N ALA A 92 -11.40 0.56 -7.00
CA ALA A 92 -10.38 -0.48 -6.85
C ALA A 92 -8.93 0.04 -6.88
N LEU A 93 -8.69 1.16 -6.20
CA LEU A 93 -7.37 1.77 -6.11
C LEU A 93 -6.40 0.93 -5.26
N GLY A 94 -5.11 1.00 -5.56
CA GLY A 94 -4.09 0.53 -4.63
C GLY A 94 -3.97 1.49 -3.44
N ILE A 95 -3.85 2.80 -3.74
CA ILE A 95 -3.74 3.84 -2.72
C ILE A 95 -4.66 5.02 -3.08
N PHE A 96 -5.51 5.39 -2.15
CA PHE A 96 -6.27 6.62 -2.21
C PHE A 96 -5.79 7.57 -1.12
N ALA A 97 -5.57 8.85 -1.45
CA ALA A 97 -5.19 9.85 -0.48
C ALA A 97 -6.08 11.10 -0.59
N THR A 98 -6.32 11.74 0.54
CA THR A 98 -6.92 13.07 0.64
C THR A 98 -6.27 13.85 1.79
N ASP A 99 -6.21 15.16 1.66
CA ASP A 99 -5.66 16.06 2.68
C ASP A 99 -6.70 16.53 3.70
N VAL A 100 -7.93 16.02 3.60
CA VAL A 100 -9.02 16.35 4.53
C VAL A 100 -9.77 15.08 4.94
N TYR A 101 -10.08 14.98 6.20
CA TYR A 101 -11.09 14.11 6.78
C TYR A 101 -12.19 14.98 7.38
N GLU A 102 -13.43 14.64 7.14
CA GLU A 102 -14.59 15.35 7.69
C GLU A 102 -15.71 14.36 7.95
N ASP A 103 -16.24 14.39 9.15
CA ASP A 103 -17.45 13.70 9.57
C ASP A 103 -18.39 14.67 10.30
N ASP A 104 -19.46 14.17 10.92
CA ASP A 104 -20.46 15.01 11.59
C ASP A 104 -19.90 15.75 12.82
N ASP A 105 -18.84 15.25 13.43
CA ASP A 105 -18.31 15.74 14.71
C ASP A 105 -17.02 16.55 14.54
N GLU A 106 -16.24 16.29 13.50
CA GLU A 106 -14.92 16.92 13.37
C GLU A 106 -14.44 17.06 11.93
N LYS A 107 -13.51 17.99 11.75
CA LYS A 107 -12.75 18.16 10.53
C LYS A 107 -11.25 18.20 10.81
N ILE A 108 -10.51 17.29 10.23
CA ILE A 108 -9.04 17.23 10.31
C ILE A 108 -8.47 17.53 8.93
N SER A 109 -7.40 18.31 8.87
CA SER A 109 -6.70 18.60 7.62
C SER A 109 -5.19 18.44 7.81
N GLY A 110 -4.53 17.89 6.82
CA GLY A 110 -3.09 17.69 6.84
C GLY A 110 -2.57 17.08 5.55
N THR A 111 -1.31 17.34 5.24
CA THR A 111 -0.64 16.79 4.06
C THR A 111 -0.16 15.37 4.34
N PRO A 112 -0.65 14.36 3.60
CA PRO A 112 -0.14 12.99 3.73
C PRO A 112 1.32 12.89 3.28
N ILE A 113 2.13 12.16 4.06
CA ILE A 113 3.51 11.80 3.70
C ILE A 113 3.55 10.31 3.42
N LEU A 114 3.75 9.94 2.16
CA LEU A 114 3.85 8.54 1.75
C LEU A 114 5.24 8.24 1.20
N LYS A 115 5.88 7.22 1.75
CA LYS A 115 7.15 6.66 1.27
C LYS A 115 6.96 5.18 0.94
N VAL A 116 7.33 4.79 -0.26
CA VAL A 116 7.24 3.40 -0.73
C VAL A 116 8.59 2.97 -1.28
N ARG A 117 9.11 1.86 -0.78
CA ARG A 117 10.39 1.32 -1.22
C ARG A 117 10.30 -0.17 -1.49
N ASN A 118 11.10 -0.64 -2.46
CA ASN A 118 11.23 -2.06 -2.79
C ASN A 118 9.89 -2.79 -2.97
N SER A 119 8.86 -2.11 -3.44
CA SER A 119 7.48 -2.56 -3.38
C SER A 119 6.85 -2.73 -4.76
N ILE A 120 5.67 -3.33 -4.79
CA ILE A 120 4.85 -3.47 -6.00
C ILE A 120 3.50 -2.84 -5.72
N ILE A 121 3.08 -1.86 -6.56
CA ILE A 121 1.74 -1.28 -6.57
C ILE A 121 1.17 -1.50 -7.96
N TYR A 122 0.23 -2.44 -8.09
CA TYR A 122 -0.27 -2.89 -9.39
C TYR A 122 -1.73 -3.38 -9.30
N GLY A 123 -2.46 -3.38 -10.42
CA GLY A 123 -3.84 -3.83 -10.44
C GLY A 123 -4.49 -3.72 -11.82
N ASP A 124 -5.82 -3.82 -11.87
CA ASP A 124 -6.56 -3.77 -13.14
C ASP A 124 -6.61 -2.38 -13.74
N ILE A 125 -6.78 -1.35 -12.92
CA ILE A 125 -6.94 0.03 -13.40
C ILE A 125 -5.59 0.66 -13.80
N PRO A 126 -5.58 1.68 -14.68
CA PRO A 126 -4.35 2.29 -15.17
C PRO A 126 -3.61 3.12 -14.11
N ASP A 127 -4.34 3.71 -13.16
CA ASP A 127 -3.79 4.61 -12.14
C ASP A 127 -4.08 4.05 -10.75
N MET A 128 -3.07 3.43 -10.15
CA MET A 128 -3.19 2.75 -8.86
C MET A 128 -3.14 3.71 -7.65
N ILE A 129 -2.71 4.96 -7.87
CA ILE A 129 -2.68 6.00 -6.86
C ILE A 129 -3.58 7.15 -7.30
N ALA A 130 -4.49 7.58 -6.43
CA ALA A 130 -5.32 8.76 -6.64
C ALA A 130 -5.24 9.71 -5.44
N PHE A 131 -5.36 10.99 -5.71
CA PHE A 131 -5.42 12.05 -4.70
C PHE A 131 -6.63 12.95 -4.92
N LYS A 132 -7.48 13.03 -3.89
CA LYS A 132 -8.57 14.00 -3.83
C LYS A 132 -8.09 15.22 -3.06
N LYS A 133 -7.79 16.28 -3.78
CA LYS A 133 -7.24 17.51 -3.27
C LYS A 133 -8.34 18.45 -2.76
N SER A 134 -8.15 19.06 -1.57
CA SER A 134 -8.85 20.30 -1.20
C SER A 134 -8.20 21.50 -1.91
N ASP A 135 -8.76 22.70 -1.74
CA ASP A 135 -8.28 23.91 -2.43
C ASP A 135 -6.77 24.18 -2.21
N ASN A 136 -6.29 23.92 -1.00
CA ASN A 136 -4.89 24.16 -0.60
C ASN A 136 -4.06 22.89 -0.40
N GLY A 137 -4.63 21.72 -0.67
CA GLY A 137 -3.99 20.43 -0.43
C GLY A 137 -2.83 20.14 -1.38
N SER A 138 -1.89 19.34 -0.91
CA SER A 138 -0.78 18.83 -1.70
C SER A 138 -0.51 17.36 -1.36
N PHE A 139 0.03 16.63 -2.33
CA PHE A 139 0.48 15.25 -2.12
C PHE A 139 1.66 14.97 -3.03
N SER A 140 2.74 14.47 -2.46
CA SER A 140 3.97 14.19 -3.20
C SER A 140 4.59 12.89 -2.67
N PRO A 141 4.01 11.73 -3.01
CA PRO A 141 4.55 10.46 -2.55
C PRO A 141 5.95 10.22 -3.12
N THR A 142 6.83 9.70 -2.28
CA THR A 142 8.17 9.26 -2.68
C THR A 142 8.14 7.76 -2.93
N ILE A 143 8.48 7.34 -4.15
CA ILE A 143 8.48 5.93 -4.55
C ILE A 143 9.85 5.58 -5.11
N ASP A 144 10.54 4.67 -4.44
CA ASP A 144 11.89 4.25 -4.80
C ASP A 144 11.97 2.75 -5.07
N ASN A 145 12.75 2.38 -6.09
CA ASN A 145 13.06 0.98 -6.42
C ASN A 145 11.82 0.08 -6.38
N SER A 146 10.76 0.46 -7.10
CA SER A 146 9.45 -0.19 -6.99
C SER A 146 8.81 -0.37 -8.36
N ILE A 147 7.87 -1.30 -8.46
CA ILE A 147 6.95 -1.37 -9.60
C ILE A 147 5.71 -0.57 -9.26
N LEU A 148 5.33 0.35 -10.15
CA LEU A 148 4.12 1.16 -10.03
C LEU A 148 3.37 1.21 -11.36
N LYS A 149 2.12 0.78 -11.37
CA LYS A 149 1.19 1.02 -12.48
C LYS A 149 0.53 2.39 -12.30
N GLN A 150 1.00 3.37 -13.05
CA GLN A 150 0.49 4.74 -13.04
C GLN A 150 0.73 5.39 -14.40
N VAL A 151 -0.32 5.87 -15.04
CA VAL A 151 -0.28 6.56 -16.34
C VAL A 151 -0.33 8.07 -16.12
N ALA A 152 -1.24 8.54 -15.27
CA ALA A 152 -1.45 9.96 -15.00
C ALA A 152 -1.38 10.28 -13.49
N THR A 153 -0.97 11.49 -13.15
CA THR A 153 -0.92 12.01 -11.78
C THR A 153 -1.73 13.30 -11.72
N THR A 154 -3.05 13.15 -11.51
CA THR A 154 -3.94 14.32 -11.45
C THR A 154 -3.93 14.91 -10.04
N GLY A 155 -3.46 16.15 -9.92
CA GLY A 155 -3.46 16.89 -8.65
C GLY A 155 -2.31 16.54 -7.69
N PHE A 156 -1.37 15.68 -8.07
CA PHE A 156 -0.21 15.31 -7.26
C PHE A 156 1.04 15.03 -8.12
N THR A 157 2.19 14.89 -7.48
CA THR A 157 3.46 14.61 -8.18
C THR A 157 4.19 13.46 -7.48
N ILE A 158 4.52 12.42 -8.21
CA ILE A 158 5.34 11.31 -7.70
C ILE A 158 6.82 11.72 -7.77
N THR A 159 7.50 11.56 -6.66
CA THR A 159 8.95 11.72 -6.54
C THR A 159 9.62 10.36 -6.31
N GLY A 160 10.95 10.30 -6.43
CA GLY A 160 11.72 9.08 -6.22
C GLY A 160 12.45 8.61 -7.47
N GLN A 161 13.01 7.41 -7.43
CA GLN A 161 13.86 6.88 -8.48
C GLN A 161 13.67 5.37 -8.70
N ASN A 162 14.10 4.90 -9.88
CA ASN A 162 14.02 3.48 -10.26
C ASN A 162 12.57 2.92 -10.18
N ILE A 163 11.60 3.69 -10.66
CA ILE A 163 10.21 3.27 -10.74
C ILE A 163 10.02 2.49 -12.05
N LEU A 164 9.72 1.21 -11.94
CA LEU A 164 9.41 0.32 -13.06
C LEU A 164 7.91 0.34 -13.35
N LYS A 165 7.54 0.25 -14.63
CA LYS A 165 6.13 0.21 -15.06
C LYS A 165 5.69 -1.16 -15.58
N ASP A 166 6.60 -2.12 -15.56
CA ASP A 166 6.39 -3.45 -16.10
C ASP A 166 5.36 -4.23 -15.28
N ASP A 167 4.69 -5.18 -15.97
CA ASP A 167 3.82 -6.15 -15.30
C ASP A 167 4.67 -7.01 -14.33
N PRO A 168 4.31 -7.06 -13.04
CA PRO A 168 5.01 -7.89 -12.07
C PRO A 168 4.88 -9.39 -12.33
N LYS A 169 4.00 -9.81 -13.23
CA LYS A 169 3.74 -11.21 -13.59
C LYS A 169 3.42 -12.06 -12.36
N PHE A 170 2.40 -11.68 -11.62
CA PHE A 170 1.93 -12.49 -10.49
C PHE A 170 1.52 -13.90 -10.92
N GLN A 171 1.75 -14.89 -10.06
CA GLN A 171 1.39 -16.28 -10.33
C GLN A 171 -0.11 -16.45 -10.51
N ASN A 172 -0.90 -15.81 -9.65
CA ASN A 172 -2.35 -15.76 -9.77
C ASN A 172 -2.88 -14.54 -9.02
N TYR A 173 -3.65 -13.69 -9.67
CA TYR A 173 -4.27 -12.52 -9.07
C TYR A 173 -5.79 -12.64 -8.92
N PHE A 174 -6.39 -13.74 -9.35
CA PHE A 174 -7.81 -13.98 -9.15
C PHE A 174 -8.15 -14.13 -7.67
N THR A 175 -9.17 -13.43 -7.21
CA THR A 175 -9.57 -13.30 -5.81
C THR A 175 -9.67 -14.63 -5.07
N GLN A 176 -10.18 -15.67 -5.74
CA GLN A 176 -10.42 -16.97 -5.13
C GLN A 176 -9.16 -17.84 -4.95
N LYS A 177 -8.10 -17.57 -5.69
CA LYS A 177 -6.86 -18.39 -5.69
C LYS A 177 -5.62 -17.51 -5.69
N MET A 178 -5.68 -16.37 -5.05
CA MET A 178 -4.66 -15.36 -5.12
C MET A 178 -3.29 -15.86 -4.62
N ASN A 179 -2.31 -15.69 -5.49
CA ASN A 179 -0.90 -15.93 -5.21
C ASN A 179 -0.07 -14.81 -5.85
N LEU A 180 0.25 -13.82 -5.04
CA LEU A 180 0.97 -12.61 -5.47
C LEU A 180 2.50 -12.79 -5.49
N ARG A 181 2.99 -14.02 -5.47
CA ARG A 181 4.38 -14.30 -5.86
C ARG A 181 4.55 -14.02 -7.34
N VAL A 182 5.71 -13.55 -7.71
CA VAL A 182 6.02 -13.28 -9.13
C VAL A 182 6.48 -14.56 -9.84
N LYS A 183 6.29 -14.62 -11.17
CA LYS A 183 6.77 -15.69 -12.04
C LYS A 183 8.18 -15.41 -12.53
N THR A 184 8.85 -16.42 -13.05
CA THR A 184 10.09 -16.30 -13.83
C THR A 184 9.93 -15.22 -14.93
N GLY A 185 10.93 -14.38 -15.08
CA GLY A 185 10.92 -13.26 -16.04
C GLY A 185 10.12 -12.04 -15.60
N SER A 186 9.74 -11.96 -14.32
CA SER A 186 9.21 -10.73 -13.75
C SER A 186 10.30 -9.66 -13.64
N ALA A 187 9.94 -8.42 -13.94
CA ALA A 187 10.82 -7.26 -13.74
C ALA A 187 11.13 -6.97 -12.26
N ALA A 188 10.38 -7.56 -11.33
CA ALA A 188 10.60 -7.42 -9.89
C ALA A 188 11.84 -8.17 -9.37
N ILE A 189 12.28 -9.23 -10.07
CA ILE A 189 13.32 -10.16 -9.59
C ILE A 189 14.67 -9.45 -9.54
N GLY A 190 15.32 -9.47 -8.37
CA GLY A 190 16.64 -8.90 -8.17
C GLY A 190 16.73 -7.37 -8.28
N LYS A 191 15.61 -6.67 -8.17
CA LYS A 191 15.54 -5.20 -8.27
C LYS A 191 15.41 -4.50 -6.93
N GLY A 192 15.19 -5.24 -5.85
CA GLY A 192 15.20 -4.68 -4.51
C GLY A 192 16.61 -4.25 -4.10
N ILE A 193 16.70 -3.18 -3.35
CA ILE A 193 17.96 -2.67 -2.81
C ILE A 193 17.91 -2.86 -1.31
N ALA A 194 19.01 -3.36 -0.73
CA ALA A 194 19.17 -3.39 0.71
C ALA A 194 19.03 -1.95 1.24
N SER A 195 17.90 -1.66 1.87
CA SER A 195 17.59 -0.32 2.37
C SER A 195 18.22 -0.10 3.75
N GLN A 196 18.17 1.12 4.24
CA GLN A 196 18.59 1.48 5.60
C GLN A 196 17.89 0.63 6.68
N VAL A 197 16.71 0.11 6.39
CA VAL A 197 16.02 -0.90 7.19
C VAL A 197 16.25 -2.26 6.56
N VAL A 198 17.06 -3.08 7.20
CA VAL A 198 17.41 -4.42 6.69
C VAL A 198 16.25 -5.39 6.94
N ILE A 199 15.56 -5.80 5.89
CA ILE A 199 14.54 -6.85 5.92
C ILE A 199 15.14 -8.14 5.35
N LEU A 200 15.63 -9.01 6.22
CA LEU A 200 16.38 -10.21 5.85
C LEU A 200 15.53 -11.26 5.13
N ASN A 201 14.29 -11.40 5.55
CA ASN A 201 13.39 -12.42 5.05
C ASN A 201 12.12 -11.81 4.45
N ASP A 202 11.50 -12.52 3.53
CA ASP A 202 10.20 -12.19 3.00
C ASP A 202 9.05 -12.57 3.96
N ILE A 203 7.81 -12.31 3.58
CA ILE A 203 6.61 -12.58 4.40
C ILE A 203 6.45 -14.05 4.82
N VAL A 204 7.05 -14.99 4.09
CA VAL A 204 6.99 -16.44 4.40
C VAL A 204 8.30 -16.97 4.98
N GLY A 205 9.24 -16.11 5.32
CA GLY A 205 10.52 -16.47 5.94
C GLY A 205 11.63 -16.85 4.95
N LYS A 206 11.42 -16.70 3.63
CA LYS A 206 12.45 -16.93 2.64
C LYS A 206 13.48 -15.79 2.64
N SER A 207 14.77 -16.14 2.74
CA SER A 207 15.85 -15.12 2.74
C SER A 207 15.88 -14.33 1.44
N ARG A 208 16.04 -13.01 1.56
CA ARG A 208 16.13 -12.10 0.41
C ARG A 208 17.52 -12.09 -0.24
N GLY A 209 18.54 -12.54 0.47
CA GLY A 209 19.93 -12.59 -0.04
C GLY A 209 20.43 -11.23 -0.53
N ASN A 210 21.38 -11.27 -1.50
CA ASN A 210 22.03 -10.06 -2.05
C ASN A 210 21.27 -9.44 -3.24
N SER A 211 20.26 -10.12 -3.76
CA SER A 211 19.47 -9.67 -4.90
C SER A 211 17.98 -9.78 -4.59
N PRO A 212 17.46 -8.92 -3.71
CA PRO A 212 16.08 -9.00 -3.28
C PRO A 212 15.09 -8.81 -4.44
N THR A 213 13.98 -9.52 -4.38
CA THR A 213 12.84 -9.28 -5.26
C THR A 213 11.98 -8.15 -4.68
N LEU A 214 11.43 -7.28 -5.53
CA LEU A 214 10.46 -6.27 -5.11
C LEU A 214 9.18 -6.93 -4.58
N GLY A 215 8.53 -6.27 -3.63
CA GLY A 215 7.30 -6.75 -3.02
C GLY A 215 7.53 -7.68 -1.82
N ALA A 216 6.42 -8.16 -1.27
CA ALA A 216 6.41 -8.92 -0.01
C ALA A 216 7.00 -10.33 -0.12
N TYR A 217 7.13 -10.88 -1.34
CA TYR A 217 7.60 -12.24 -1.59
C TYR A 217 8.94 -12.25 -2.32
N GLN A 218 9.87 -13.08 -1.87
CA GLN A 218 11.13 -13.36 -2.55
C GLN A 218 10.92 -14.45 -3.62
N PHE A 219 11.45 -14.21 -4.82
CA PHE A 219 11.47 -15.19 -5.93
C PHE A 219 12.47 -16.30 -5.69
#